data_c8f5bcbc2aa3d8ea4935481427bd8e75
#
_entry.id   c8f5bcbc2aa3d8ea4935481427bd8e75
#
_cell.length_a   1.000
_cell.length_b   1.000
_cell.length_c   1.000
_cell.angle_alpha   90.00
_cell.angle_beta   90.00
_cell.angle_gamma   90.00
#
_symmetry.space_group_name_H-M   'P 1'
#
loop_
_entity.id
_entity.type
_entity.pdbx_description
1 polymer ?
#
loop_
_entity_poly.entity_id
_entity_poly.type
_entity_poly.pdbx_seq_one_letter_code
_entity_poly.pdbx_strand_id
1 'polypeptide(L)'
;MRITSRWTSMSSSSSPAQAFPRLGAPIHALHGLALAGLCLTLTAGCRSTPEPAAESVEIELPETFSALTGEDVEIGAEPWWTTFEDESLDRAVGEVLGGNFELRQAWSRLRQSEASARAAGAPRIPSLDGTASARYQEIDQSGSGGFNIPIRTGETYSLGLSLGYEVDLFGRIDSTLKAARLEEAATAADVRATGLALSGRAVDAWLTIVERSALSDLVGDQILAGEQLLELTEARFATAGTGSALDVLQQRRQLEGTRAELPLLAGEVERARYQLAVLTGEAPGDQAVDAPRELPALPPLPVLDVPSALLTRRPDVVAAGLRVESADASVAAAIAARYPRLDLSAAYNFDANELADIFDRTISSIAANVVGPIIDGGARRAEVDRQRAVLEGAIDGFNQSILAALQEVEDALSLERRGLERIAVLELQETLAAEELIQAR
;
A
#
# COMPACT_ATOMS: atom_id res chain seq x y z
N MET A 1 -9.69 -26.60 13.13
CA MET A 1 -8.85 -27.17 14.20
C MET A 1 -8.76 -26.15 15.33
N ARG A 2 -9.57 -26.36 16.36
CA ARG A 2 -9.70 -25.42 17.51
C ARG A 2 -8.58 -25.72 18.49
N ILE A 3 -7.84 -24.71 18.93
CA ILE A 3 -6.93 -24.80 20.09
C ILE A 3 -7.42 -23.81 21.13
N THR A 4 -8.03 -24.38 22.17
CA THR A 4 -8.36 -23.71 23.42
C THR A 4 -7.18 -23.87 24.38
N SER A 5 -6.59 -22.79 24.89
CA SER A 5 -5.63 -22.84 26.00
C SER A 5 -6.28 -22.29 27.28
N ARG A 6 -6.41 -23.19 28.24
CA ARG A 6 -6.79 -22.94 29.64
C ARG A 6 -5.67 -22.22 30.37
N TRP A 7 -6.00 -21.15 31.07
CA TRP A 7 -5.19 -20.61 32.17
C TRP A 7 -5.68 -21.22 33.49
N THR A 8 -4.77 -21.93 34.16
CA THR A 8 -4.94 -22.36 35.54
C THR A 8 -4.17 -21.43 36.47
N SER A 9 -4.89 -20.90 37.42
CA SER A 9 -4.44 -20.17 38.60
C SER A 9 -3.49 -21.02 39.47
N MET A 10 -2.41 -20.43 39.95
CA MET A 10 -1.65 -20.98 41.08
C MET A 10 -1.45 -19.92 42.15
N SER A 11 -1.86 -20.30 43.33
CA SER A 11 -1.95 -19.59 44.58
C SER A 11 -0.60 -19.35 45.27
N SER A 12 -0.52 -18.21 45.91
CA SER A 12 0.25 -17.78 47.08
C SER A 12 0.99 -18.84 47.93
N SER A 13 2.28 -18.59 48.21
CA SER A 13 2.90 -19.00 49.49
C SER A 13 3.87 -17.93 49.96
N SER A 14 3.71 -17.58 51.22
CA SER A 14 4.36 -16.55 52.02
C SER A 14 5.68 -17.03 52.62
N SER A 15 6.58 -16.03 52.89
CA SER A 15 7.57 -15.92 53.98
C SER A 15 9.04 -16.15 53.62
N PRO A 16 9.99 -15.59 54.39
CA PRO A 16 9.98 -14.40 55.26
C PRO A 16 11.14 -13.39 54.99
N ALA A 17 10.99 -12.23 55.61
CA ALA A 17 11.93 -11.11 55.64
C ALA A 17 13.32 -11.45 56.15
N GLN A 18 14.38 -11.05 55.43
CA GLN A 18 15.70 -10.84 55.95
C GLN A 18 16.02 -9.35 55.94
N ALA A 19 16.37 -8.84 57.11
CA ALA A 19 16.71 -7.45 57.37
C ALA A 19 18.09 -7.12 56.77
N PHE A 20 18.17 -6.07 55.96
CA PHE A 20 19.43 -5.41 55.59
C PHE A 20 19.64 -4.14 56.40
N PRO A 21 20.90 -3.80 56.74
CA PRO A 21 21.20 -2.68 57.64
C PRO A 21 21.00 -1.32 56.96
N ARG A 22 20.53 -0.36 57.77
CA ARG A 22 20.34 1.05 57.41
C ARG A 22 21.68 1.71 57.08
N LEU A 23 21.91 2.06 55.83
CA LEU A 23 22.93 3.03 55.41
C LEU A 23 22.27 4.42 55.39
N GLY A 24 22.93 5.35 56.12
CA GLY A 24 22.45 6.71 56.33
C GLY A 24 22.24 7.48 55.03
N ALA A 25 21.10 8.13 54.90
CA ALA A 25 20.78 8.98 53.77
C ALA A 25 21.56 10.30 53.82
N PRO A 26 22.25 10.73 52.77
CA PRO A 26 22.84 12.06 52.67
C PRO A 26 21.76 13.12 52.39
N ILE A 27 21.95 14.29 53.00
CA ILE A 27 21.04 15.46 53.06
C ILE A 27 20.69 16.08 51.66
N HIS A 28 21.11 15.51 50.55
CA HIS A 28 20.85 16.03 49.21
C HIS A 28 19.49 15.62 48.60
N ALA A 29 18.67 14.81 49.27
CA ALA A 29 17.37 14.35 48.76
C ALA A 29 16.25 15.43 48.80
N LEU A 30 16.41 16.48 49.57
CA LEU A 30 15.39 17.53 49.77
C LEU A 30 15.36 18.58 48.65
N HIS A 31 16.44 18.77 47.90
CA HIS A 31 16.49 19.73 46.79
C HIS A 31 15.93 19.16 45.49
N GLY A 32 15.88 17.83 45.30
CA GLY A 32 15.32 17.18 44.15
C GLY A 32 13.78 17.22 44.08
N LEU A 33 13.11 17.22 45.23
CA LEU A 33 11.64 17.25 45.30
C LEU A 33 11.03 18.64 45.01
N ALA A 34 11.75 19.72 45.26
CA ALA A 34 11.31 21.07 44.97
C ALA A 34 11.36 21.43 43.49
N LEU A 35 12.34 20.87 42.73
CA LEU A 35 12.40 21.02 41.24
C LEU A 35 11.36 20.16 40.53
N ALA A 36 11.05 18.97 41.04
CA ALA A 36 10.00 18.12 40.47
C ALA A 36 8.59 18.72 40.60
N GLY A 37 8.32 19.48 41.70
CA GLY A 37 7.07 20.18 41.92
C GLY A 37 6.87 21.37 40.98
N LEU A 38 7.94 22.06 40.57
CA LEU A 38 7.87 23.21 39.66
C LEU A 38 7.65 22.76 38.19
N CYS A 39 8.13 21.57 37.81
CA CYS A 39 7.88 21.02 36.48
C CYS A 39 6.44 20.53 36.27
N LEU A 40 5.76 20.06 37.32
CA LEU A 40 4.37 19.57 37.20
C LEU A 40 3.32 20.68 37.01
N THR A 41 3.60 21.93 37.42
CA THR A 41 2.66 23.03 37.28
C THR A 41 2.72 23.74 35.90
N LEU A 42 3.80 23.50 35.13
CA LEU A 42 3.98 24.09 33.79
C LEU A 42 3.30 23.28 32.65
N THR A 43 2.79 22.07 32.92
CA THR A 43 2.18 21.22 31.88
C THR A 43 0.71 21.47 31.60
N ALA A 44 0.07 22.41 32.33
CA ALA A 44 -1.36 22.72 32.17
C ALA A 44 -1.66 23.92 31.25
N GLY A 45 -0.67 24.51 30.60
CA GLY A 45 -0.84 25.71 29.78
C GLY A 45 -0.43 25.49 28.33
N CYS A 46 -1.40 25.62 27.42
CA CYS A 46 -1.27 25.83 25.99
C CYS A 46 -0.84 24.62 25.16
N ARG A 47 -1.69 23.60 25.08
CA ARG A 47 -1.84 22.85 23.82
C ARG A 47 -2.58 23.75 22.80
N SER A 48 -1.89 24.66 22.16
CA SER A 48 -2.36 25.21 20.90
C SER A 48 -2.04 24.19 19.82
N THR A 49 -2.98 23.26 19.59
CA THR A 49 -2.96 22.50 18.34
C THR A 49 -3.06 23.53 17.22
N PRO A 50 -2.11 23.59 16.27
CA PRO A 50 -2.29 24.41 15.09
C PRO A 50 -3.60 23.98 14.42
N GLU A 51 -4.43 24.95 14.08
CA GLU A 51 -5.65 24.72 13.33
C GLU A 51 -5.26 24.05 12.01
N PRO A 52 -5.91 22.93 11.62
CA PRO A 52 -5.57 22.26 10.39
C PRO A 52 -5.74 23.21 9.22
N ALA A 53 -4.67 23.42 8.47
CA ALA A 53 -4.64 24.29 7.30
C ALA A 53 -5.23 23.59 6.05
N ALA A 54 -6.03 22.55 6.22
CA ALA A 54 -6.73 21.91 5.12
C ALA A 54 -7.87 22.84 4.68
N GLU A 55 -7.60 23.72 3.71
CA GLU A 55 -8.66 24.23 2.85
C GLU A 55 -9.35 23.00 2.24
N SER A 56 -10.65 22.88 2.49
CA SER A 56 -11.48 21.80 2.00
C SER A 56 -11.36 21.72 0.48
N VAL A 57 -11.05 20.54 -0.01
CA VAL A 57 -11.04 20.25 -1.44
C VAL A 57 -12.46 20.43 -1.97
N GLU A 58 -12.72 21.50 -2.72
CA GLU A 58 -13.97 21.71 -3.45
C GLU A 58 -13.89 21.07 -4.83
N ILE A 59 -14.11 19.75 -4.89
CA ILE A 59 -14.56 19.13 -6.14
C ILE A 59 -16.07 19.01 -6.04
N GLU A 60 -16.80 19.65 -6.96
CA GLU A 60 -18.22 19.38 -7.16
C GLU A 60 -18.38 17.96 -7.71
N LEU A 61 -18.74 17.01 -6.84
CA LEU A 61 -19.08 15.67 -7.25
C LEU A 61 -20.50 15.67 -7.83
N PRO A 62 -20.75 14.99 -8.97
CA PRO A 62 -22.09 14.81 -9.48
C PRO A 62 -22.95 14.05 -8.45
N GLU A 63 -24.23 14.39 -8.35
CA GLU A 63 -25.14 13.71 -7.41
C GLU A 63 -25.41 12.26 -7.78
N THR A 64 -25.34 11.93 -9.08
CA THR A 64 -25.58 10.57 -9.62
C THR A 64 -24.65 10.28 -10.79
N PHE A 65 -24.38 9.02 -11.04
CA PHE A 65 -23.72 8.58 -12.29
C PHE A 65 -24.66 8.71 -13.49
N SER A 66 -24.11 8.90 -14.70
CA SER A 66 -24.87 9.23 -15.93
C SER A 66 -25.79 8.10 -16.42
N ALA A 67 -25.64 6.87 -15.95
CA ALA A 67 -26.33 5.68 -16.45
C ALA A 67 -27.18 4.93 -15.40
N LEU A 68 -27.55 5.55 -14.28
CA LEU A 68 -28.36 4.90 -13.23
C LEU A 68 -29.80 4.67 -13.71
N THR A 69 -30.12 3.44 -14.09
CA THR A 69 -31.49 2.91 -14.25
C THR A 69 -31.53 1.49 -13.72
N GLY A 70 -31.74 1.29 -12.41
CA GLY A 70 -31.88 -0.07 -11.88
C GLY A 70 -31.97 -0.17 -10.38
N GLU A 71 -32.64 -1.23 -9.93
CA GLU A 71 -32.92 -1.54 -8.53
C GLU A 71 -31.66 -1.87 -7.74
N ASP A 72 -31.67 -1.49 -6.48
CA ASP A 72 -30.58 -1.63 -5.51
C ASP A 72 -30.17 -3.10 -5.22
N VAL A 73 -28.95 -3.52 -5.53
CA VAL A 73 -28.31 -4.76 -5.02
C VAL A 73 -27.10 -4.39 -4.16
N GLU A 74 -27.10 -4.76 -2.91
CA GLU A 74 -26.04 -4.49 -1.94
C GLU A 74 -24.77 -5.28 -2.32
N ILE A 75 -23.64 -4.60 -2.54
CA ILE A 75 -22.36 -5.29 -2.76
C ILE A 75 -21.92 -5.88 -1.42
N GLY A 76 -22.03 -7.21 -1.29
CA GLY A 76 -21.59 -7.96 -0.12
C GLY A 76 -20.09 -7.83 0.12
N ALA A 77 -19.66 -8.18 1.33
CA ALA A 77 -18.24 -8.24 1.71
C ALA A 77 -17.48 -9.41 1.04
N GLU A 78 -18.15 -10.20 0.20
CA GLU A 78 -17.55 -11.33 -0.52
C GLU A 78 -16.71 -10.87 -1.72
N PRO A 79 -15.71 -11.68 -2.13
CA PRO A 79 -14.90 -11.39 -3.33
C PRO A 79 -15.83 -11.23 -4.56
N TRP A 80 -15.80 -10.09 -5.22
CA TRP A 80 -16.75 -9.73 -6.30
C TRP A 80 -16.78 -10.74 -7.46
N TRP A 81 -15.68 -11.44 -7.74
CA TRP A 81 -15.61 -12.44 -8.82
C TRP A 81 -16.39 -13.72 -8.53
N THR A 82 -16.71 -14.02 -7.27
CA THR A 82 -17.52 -15.20 -6.91
C THR A 82 -18.97 -15.09 -7.39
N THR A 83 -19.42 -13.88 -7.78
CA THR A 83 -20.74 -13.66 -8.39
C THR A 83 -20.90 -14.31 -9.75
N PHE A 84 -19.81 -14.72 -10.41
CA PHE A 84 -19.85 -15.50 -11.65
C PHE A 84 -20.14 -16.98 -11.44
N GLU A 85 -20.15 -17.47 -10.18
CA GLU A 85 -20.44 -18.84 -9.80
C GLU A 85 -19.59 -19.89 -10.55
N ASP A 86 -18.34 -19.58 -10.85
CA ASP A 86 -17.40 -20.46 -11.58
C ASP A 86 -16.17 -20.81 -10.70
N GLU A 87 -16.05 -22.11 -10.35
CA GLU A 87 -14.99 -22.62 -9.50
C GLU A 87 -13.58 -22.49 -10.14
N SER A 88 -13.49 -22.49 -11.48
CA SER A 88 -12.21 -22.36 -12.17
C SER A 88 -11.72 -20.91 -12.14
N LEU A 89 -12.64 -19.95 -12.22
CA LEU A 89 -12.36 -18.54 -12.04
C LEU A 89 -11.91 -18.25 -10.59
N ASP A 90 -12.67 -18.78 -9.62
CA ASP A 90 -12.34 -18.62 -8.20
C ASP A 90 -10.93 -19.12 -7.88
N ARG A 91 -10.56 -20.28 -8.44
CA ARG A 91 -9.23 -20.87 -8.32
C ARG A 91 -8.17 -19.98 -8.96
N ALA A 92 -8.38 -19.53 -10.19
CA ALA A 92 -7.43 -18.69 -10.92
C ALA A 92 -7.15 -17.37 -10.17
N VAL A 93 -8.20 -16.69 -9.68
CA VAL A 93 -8.03 -15.47 -8.89
C VAL A 93 -7.34 -15.77 -7.55
N GLY A 94 -7.71 -16.87 -6.89
CA GLY A 94 -7.09 -17.32 -5.64
C GLY A 94 -5.58 -17.57 -5.79
N GLU A 95 -5.16 -18.24 -6.87
CA GLU A 95 -3.76 -18.49 -7.19
C GLU A 95 -3.00 -17.18 -7.46
N VAL A 96 -3.60 -16.24 -8.20
CA VAL A 96 -3.00 -14.92 -8.44
C VAL A 96 -2.82 -14.17 -7.13
N LEU A 97 -3.84 -14.08 -6.29
CA LEU A 97 -3.73 -13.36 -5.01
C LEU A 97 -2.76 -14.06 -4.03
N GLY A 98 -2.58 -15.38 -4.13
CA GLY A 98 -1.64 -16.15 -3.31
C GLY A 98 -0.19 -16.07 -3.77
N GLY A 99 0.05 -16.01 -5.10
CA GLY A 99 1.39 -16.14 -5.70
C GLY A 99 2.01 -14.83 -6.20
N ASN A 100 1.22 -13.80 -6.44
CA ASN A 100 1.65 -12.60 -7.14
C ASN A 100 2.77 -11.81 -6.44
N PHE A 101 3.84 -11.50 -7.17
CA PHE A 101 4.99 -10.75 -6.63
C PHE A 101 4.69 -9.27 -6.39
N GLU A 102 3.79 -8.65 -7.15
CA GLU A 102 3.38 -7.24 -6.95
C GLU A 102 2.64 -7.08 -5.62
N LEU A 103 1.71 -8.01 -5.32
CA LEU A 103 1.01 -8.03 -4.04
C LEU A 103 1.98 -8.29 -2.86
N ARG A 104 2.94 -9.20 -3.03
CA ARG A 104 4.00 -9.45 -2.04
C ARG A 104 4.88 -8.23 -1.80
N GLN A 105 5.17 -7.45 -2.84
CA GLN A 105 5.87 -6.18 -2.72
C GLN A 105 5.03 -5.13 -1.97
N ALA A 106 3.71 -5.06 -2.23
CA ALA A 106 2.80 -4.18 -1.51
C ALA A 106 2.78 -4.51 -0.01
N TRP A 107 2.70 -5.79 0.36
CA TRP A 107 2.82 -6.24 1.75
C TRP A 107 4.19 -5.92 2.37
N SER A 108 5.26 -5.95 1.59
CA SER A 108 6.59 -5.58 2.08
C SER A 108 6.70 -4.08 2.35
N ARG A 109 6.08 -3.25 1.50
CA ARG A 109 5.96 -1.80 1.73
C ARG A 109 5.13 -1.47 2.97
N LEU A 110 4.05 -2.21 3.23
CA LEU A 110 3.28 -2.07 4.47
C LEU A 110 4.14 -2.37 5.71
N ARG A 111 4.89 -3.47 5.73
CA ARG A 111 5.80 -3.77 6.84
C ARG A 111 6.91 -2.71 7.02
N GLN A 112 7.34 -2.08 5.93
CA GLN A 112 8.27 -0.94 5.96
C GLN A 112 7.64 0.28 6.64
N SER A 113 6.40 0.66 6.26
CA SER A 113 5.71 1.81 6.85
C SER A 113 5.34 1.57 8.31
N GLU A 114 4.93 0.34 8.70
CA GLU A 114 4.75 -0.06 10.09
C GLU A 114 6.04 0.13 10.93
N ALA A 115 7.18 -0.30 10.39
CA ALA A 115 8.47 -0.12 11.05
C ALA A 115 8.84 1.36 11.17
N SER A 116 8.55 2.17 10.14
CA SER A 116 8.77 3.62 10.14
C SER A 116 7.87 4.31 11.17
N ALA A 117 6.61 3.91 11.30
CA ALA A 117 5.71 4.45 12.33
C ALA A 117 6.18 4.09 13.75
N ARG A 118 6.66 2.85 13.97
CA ARG A 118 7.29 2.48 15.26
C ARG A 118 8.54 3.32 15.55
N ALA A 119 9.39 3.54 14.55
CA ALA A 119 10.58 4.36 14.71
C ALA A 119 10.24 5.84 15.00
N ALA A 120 9.22 6.40 14.34
CA ALA A 120 8.72 7.74 14.59
C ALA A 120 8.15 7.90 16.01
N GLY A 121 7.60 6.83 16.58
CA GLY A 121 7.10 6.79 17.96
C GLY A 121 8.17 6.58 19.02
N ALA A 122 9.37 6.13 18.67
CA ALA A 122 10.43 5.83 19.62
C ALA A 122 10.83 7.03 20.51
N PRO A 123 10.89 8.28 20.03
CA PRO A 123 11.24 9.43 20.87
C PRO A 123 10.22 9.75 21.98
N ARG A 124 9.04 9.11 22.00
CA ARG A 124 8.06 9.24 23.10
C ARG A 124 8.49 8.59 24.41
N ILE A 125 9.48 7.73 24.36
CA ILE A 125 10.07 7.07 25.53
C ILE A 125 11.54 7.48 25.65
N PRO A 126 12.09 7.54 26.89
CA PRO A 126 13.51 7.83 27.09
C PRO A 126 14.40 6.79 26.38
N SER A 127 15.50 7.26 25.76
CA SER A 127 16.59 6.39 25.28
C SER A 127 17.58 6.12 26.38
N LEU A 128 18.16 4.93 26.46
CA LEU A 128 19.25 4.56 27.34
C LEU A 128 20.39 4.01 26.48
N ASP A 129 21.52 4.71 26.55
CA ASP A 129 22.71 4.38 25.78
C ASP A 129 23.84 3.98 26.70
N GLY A 130 24.58 2.94 26.35
CA GLY A 130 25.83 2.53 27.03
C GLY A 130 27.04 2.97 26.21
N THR A 131 28.01 3.59 26.87
CA THR A 131 29.26 4.03 26.25
C THR A 131 30.47 3.41 26.95
N ALA A 132 31.46 2.98 26.19
CA ALA A 132 32.77 2.57 26.69
C ALA A 132 33.83 3.20 25.81
N SER A 133 34.81 3.85 26.42
CA SER A 133 35.93 4.44 25.69
C SER A 133 37.26 4.25 26.40
N ALA A 134 38.31 4.07 25.60
CA ALA A 134 39.69 4.13 26.02
C ALA A 134 40.38 5.19 25.17
N ARG A 135 41.02 6.16 25.81
CA ARG A 135 41.70 7.26 25.12
C ARG A 135 43.13 7.36 25.66
N TYR A 136 44.09 7.37 24.72
CA TYR A 136 45.47 7.82 25.00
C TYR A 136 45.62 9.24 24.48
N GLN A 137 46.11 10.14 25.30
CA GLN A 137 46.32 11.53 24.93
C GLN A 137 47.74 11.96 25.32
N GLU A 138 48.46 12.51 24.35
CA GLU A 138 49.75 13.16 24.56
C GLU A 138 49.54 14.66 24.32
N ILE A 139 49.82 15.47 25.34
CA ILE A 139 49.74 16.93 25.28
C ILE A 139 51.13 17.48 25.30
N ASP A 140 51.61 17.90 24.14
CA ASP A 140 52.84 18.68 23.99
C ASP A 140 52.49 20.19 24.01
N GLN A 141 52.83 20.84 25.12
CA GLN A 141 52.64 22.28 25.29
C GLN A 141 54.01 22.97 25.17
N SER A 142 54.70 22.83 24.01
CA SER A 142 55.89 23.60 23.67
C SER A 142 55.50 25.07 23.45
N GLY A 143 55.25 25.79 24.49
CA GLY A 143 54.88 27.20 24.50
C GLY A 143 56.07 28.11 24.22
N SER A 144 55.93 29.13 23.36
CA SER A 144 56.89 30.19 23.02
C SER A 144 57.13 31.18 24.17
N GLY A 145 57.22 30.74 25.43
CA GLY A 145 57.34 31.58 26.62
C GLY A 145 58.44 31.18 27.61
N GLY A 146 59.35 30.27 27.25
CA GLY A 146 60.50 29.97 28.14
C GLY A 146 60.23 29.10 29.35
N PHE A 147 58.99 28.63 29.55
CA PHE A 147 58.62 27.63 30.55
C PHE A 147 58.55 26.26 29.88
N ASN A 148 59.43 25.35 30.28
CA ASN A 148 59.41 23.96 29.82
C ASN A 148 58.29 23.23 30.56
N ILE A 149 57.09 23.18 29.96
CA ILE A 149 55.98 22.39 30.51
C ILE A 149 56.21 20.94 30.06
N PRO A 150 56.34 19.98 30.96
CA PRO A 150 56.59 18.60 30.56
C PRO A 150 55.41 18.05 29.77
N ILE A 151 55.71 17.29 28.69
CA ILE A 151 54.73 16.51 27.93
C ILE A 151 53.95 15.66 28.90
N ARG A 152 52.63 15.83 28.95
CA ARG A 152 51.73 15.01 29.73
C ARG A 152 51.13 13.95 28.83
N THR A 153 51.50 12.72 29.08
CA THR A 153 50.81 11.54 28.51
C THR A 153 49.81 11.05 29.55
N GLY A 154 48.62 10.71 29.09
CA GLY A 154 47.59 10.14 29.95
C GLY A 154 46.70 9.17 29.20
N GLU A 155 46.42 8.07 29.85
CA GLU A 155 45.34 7.15 29.46
C GLU A 155 44.09 7.54 30.23
N THR A 156 42.94 7.41 29.58
CA THR A 156 41.64 7.61 30.22
C THR A 156 40.70 6.51 29.73
N TYR A 157 40.16 5.80 30.67
CA TYR A 157 39.15 4.78 30.47
C TYR A 157 37.82 5.31 30.99
N SER A 158 36.76 5.22 30.20
CA SER A 158 35.41 5.65 30.60
C SER A 158 34.41 4.57 30.28
N LEU A 159 33.50 4.29 31.21
CA LEU A 159 32.34 3.44 31.07
C LEU A 159 31.13 4.22 31.57
N GLY A 160 30.08 4.31 30.77
CA GLY A 160 28.92 5.14 31.11
C GLY A 160 27.60 4.62 30.62
N LEU A 161 26.55 5.05 31.31
CA LEU A 161 25.16 4.96 30.89
C LEU A 161 24.61 6.38 30.78
N SER A 162 23.93 6.67 29.65
CA SER A 162 23.26 7.94 29.45
C SER A 162 21.79 7.73 29.09
N LEU A 163 20.92 8.47 29.75
CA LEU A 163 19.48 8.50 29.46
C LEU A 163 19.15 9.85 28.86
N GLY A 164 18.43 9.84 27.73
CA GLY A 164 17.96 11.03 27.06
C GLY A 164 16.44 10.98 26.83
N TYR A 165 15.76 12.11 27.01
CA TYR A 165 14.34 12.25 26.76
C TYR A 165 13.99 13.66 26.32
N GLU A 166 13.36 13.81 25.14
CA GLU A 166 12.78 15.07 24.69
C GLU A 166 11.33 15.17 25.16
N VAL A 167 11.02 16.22 25.92
CA VAL A 167 9.64 16.51 26.33
C VAL A 167 8.93 17.21 25.18
N ASP A 168 7.92 16.59 24.62
CA ASP A 168 7.18 17.09 23.45
C ASP A 168 6.19 18.20 23.85
N LEU A 169 6.71 19.42 24.10
CA LEU A 169 5.92 20.55 24.55
C LEU A 169 5.02 21.14 23.44
N PHE A 170 5.47 21.06 22.18
CA PHE A 170 4.83 21.68 21.03
C PHE A 170 4.24 20.67 20.04
N GLY A 171 4.24 19.39 20.37
CA GLY A 171 3.65 18.33 19.56
C GLY A 171 4.46 17.94 18.33
N ARG A 172 5.76 18.20 18.29
CA ARG A 172 6.64 17.84 17.18
C ARG A 172 6.72 16.32 17.01
N ILE A 173 6.97 15.60 18.11
CA ILE A 173 7.07 14.14 18.12
C ILE A 173 5.71 13.51 17.83
N ASP A 174 4.66 14.03 18.47
CA ASP A 174 3.28 13.56 18.25
C ASP A 174 2.82 13.77 16.81
N SER A 175 3.10 14.91 16.21
CA SER A 175 2.76 15.19 14.80
C SER A 175 3.56 14.32 13.83
N THR A 176 4.85 14.09 14.11
CA THR A 176 5.68 13.18 13.31
C THR A 176 5.16 11.74 13.37
N LEU A 177 4.77 11.27 14.56
CA LEU A 177 4.17 9.95 14.73
C LEU A 177 2.80 9.86 14.03
N LYS A 178 1.96 10.92 14.14
CA LYS A 178 0.68 10.99 13.45
C LYS A 178 0.86 10.87 11.94
N ALA A 179 1.79 11.63 11.36
CA ALA A 179 2.11 11.56 9.93
C ALA A 179 2.53 10.14 9.52
N ALA A 180 3.43 9.51 10.28
CA ALA A 180 3.90 8.16 9.98
C ALA A 180 2.79 7.08 10.09
N ARG A 181 1.86 7.22 11.05
CA ARG A 181 0.71 6.31 11.17
C ARG A 181 -0.32 6.47 10.06
N LEU A 182 -0.54 7.70 9.60
CA LEU A 182 -1.41 7.96 8.46
C LEU A 182 -0.81 7.41 7.17
N GLU A 183 0.51 7.49 6.98
CA GLU A 183 1.20 6.84 5.86
C GLU A 183 1.16 5.30 5.95
N GLU A 184 1.25 4.72 7.16
CA GLU A 184 1.02 3.29 7.40
C GLU A 184 -0.40 2.88 6.96
N ALA A 185 -1.42 3.64 7.38
CA ALA A 185 -2.80 3.39 7.00
C ALA A 185 -3.03 3.56 5.47
N ALA A 186 -2.40 4.56 4.84
CA ALA A 186 -2.43 4.75 3.40
C ALA A 186 -1.80 3.55 2.66
N THR A 187 -0.64 3.09 3.12
CA THR A 187 0.02 1.90 2.54
C THR A 187 -0.81 0.63 2.72
N ALA A 188 -1.56 0.50 3.84
CA ALA A 188 -2.50 -0.61 4.01
C ALA A 188 -3.69 -0.53 3.02
N ALA A 189 -4.13 0.67 2.68
CA ALA A 189 -5.12 0.88 1.62
C ALA A 189 -4.55 0.55 0.23
N ASP A 190 -3.28 0.88 -0.05
CA ASP A 190 -2.59 0.49 -1.29
C ASP A 190 -2.51 -1.03 -1.48
N VAL A 191 -2.32 -1.80 -0.39
CA VAL A 191 -2.34 -3.27 -0.47
C VAL A 191 -3.72 -3.75 -0.95
N ARG A 192 -4.81 -3.17 -0.43
CA ARG A 192 -6.17 -3.49 -0.87
C ARG A 192 -6.42 -3.09 -2.33
N ALA A 193 -5.98 -1.88 -2.72
CA ALA A 193 -6.05 -1.42 -4.11
C ALA A 193 -5.30 -2.35 -5.08
N THR A 194 -4.09 -2.78 -4.68
CA THR A 194 -3.30 -3.75 -5.46
C THR A 194 -4.03 -5.09 -5.59
N GLY A 195 -4.60 -5.60 -4.52
CA GLY A 195 -5.38 -6.85 -4.53
C GLY A 195 -6.59 -6.75 -5.47
N LEU A 196 -7.33 -5.64 -5.41
CA LEU A 196 -8.47 -5.39 -6.30
C LEU A 196 -8.05 -5.31 -7.76
N ALA A 197 -6.99 -4.56 -8.08
CA ALA A 197 -6.49 -4.46 -9.46
C ALA A 197 -5.98 -5.81 -10.00
N LEU A 198 -5.35 -6.63 -9.14
CA LEU A 198 -4.88 -7.96 -9.52
C LEU A 198 -6.04 -8.92 -9.77
N SER A 199 -7.10 -8.88 -8.94
CA SER A 199 -8.30 -9.70 -9.17
C SER A 199 -8.95 -9.33 -10.51
N GLY A 200 -9.06 -8.04 -10.85
CA GLY A 200 -9.56 -7.60 -12.16
C GLY A 200 -8.72 -8.14 -13.32
N ARG A 201 -7.38 -7.98 -13.25
CA ARG A 201 -6.49 -8.51 -14.29
C ARG A 201 -6.55 -10.03 -14.43
N ALA A 202 -6.76 -10.77 -13.34
CA ALA A 202 -6.94 -12.22 -13.37
C ALA A 202 -8.24 -12.61 -14.08
N VAL A 203 -9.34 -11.95 -13.72
CA VAL A 203 -10.66 -12.15 -14.36
C VAL A 203 -10.59 -11.85 -15.85
N ASP A 204 -9.98 -10.72 -16.25
CA ASP A 204 -9.83 -10.33 -17.65
C ASP A 204 -9.02 -11.36 -18.45
N ALA A 205 -7.90 -11.85 -17.89
CA ALA A 205 -7.09 -12.87 -18.54
C ALA A 205 -7.85 -14.19 -18.67
N TRP A 206 -8.56 -14.61 -17.62
CA TRP A 206 -9.35 -15.83 -17.63
C TRP A 206 -10.53 -15.73 -18.63
N LEU A 207 -11.30 -14.64 -18.61
CA LEU A 207 -12.39 -14.40 -19.58
C LEU A 207 -11.87 -14.38 -21.01
N THR A 208 -10.70 -13.80 -21.26
CA THR A 208 -10.08 -13.81 -22.58
C THR A 208 -9.78 -15.25 -23.04
N ILE A 209 -9.31 -16.13 -22.16
CA ILE A 209 -9.07 -17.55 -22.48
C ILE A 209 -10.39 -18.23 -22.87
N VAL A 210 -11.45 -18.04 -22.08
CA VAL A 210 -12.78 -18.62 -22.33
C VAL A 210 -13.36 -18.12 -23.66
N GLU A 211 -13.42 -16.79 -23.83
CA GLU A 211 -13.97 -16.13 -25.02
C GLU A 211 -13.27 -16.58 -26.31
N ARG A 212 -11.92 -16.54 -26.33
CA ARG A 212 -11.14 -16.87 -27.52
C ARG A 212 -11.17 -18.38 -27.81
N SER A 213 -11.31 -19.22 -26.80
CA SER A 213 -11.50 -20.65 -26.97
C SER A 213 -12.87 -20.96 -27.58
N ALA A 214 -13.94 -20.34 -27.08
CA ALA A 214 -15.29 -20.49 -27.62
C ALA A 214 -15.37 -19.97 -29.08
N LEU A 215 -14.73 -18.82 -29.36
CA LEU A 215 -14.64 -18.29 -30.71
C LEU A 215 -13.86 -19.21 -31.65
N SER A 216 -12.80 -19.84 -31.17
CA SER A 216 -12.03 -20.84 -31.95
C SER A 216 -12.88 -22.06 -32.34
N ASP A 217 -13.72 -22.55 -31.42
CA ASP A 217 -14.64 -23.64 -31.67
C ASP A 217 -15.69 -23.22 -32.76
N LEU A 218 -16.26 -22.02 -32.64
CA LEU A 218 -17.19 -21.45 -33.63
C LEU A 218 -16.54 -21.33 -35.02
N VAL A 219 -15.30 -20.82 -35.11
CA VAL A 219 -14.55 -20.73 -36.38
C VAL A 219 -14.28 -22.15 -36.93
N GLY A 220 -14.04 -23.14 -36.09
CA GLY A 220 -13.92 -24.53 -36.44
C GLY A 220 -15.19 -25.06 -37.14
N ASP A 221 -16.38 -24.76 -36.59
CA ASP A 221 -17.67 -25.13 -37.17
C ASP A 221 -17.91 -24.40 -38.52
N GLN A 222 -17.51 -23.14 -38.61
CA GLN A 222 -17.58 -22.38 -39.88
C GLN A 222 -16.67 -22.99 -40.96
N ILE A 223 -15.48 -23.47 -40.60
CA ILE A 223 -14.59 -24.16 -41.53
C ILE A 223 -15.24 -25.44 -42.04
N LEU A 224 -15.81 -26.28 -41.16
CA LEU A 224 -16.53 -27.50 -41.56
C LEU A 224 -17.69 -27.21 -42.51
N ALA A 225 -18.48 -26.20 -42.23
CA ALA A 225 -19.55 -25.75 -43.12
C ALA A 225 -19.00 -25.23 -44.47
N GLY A 226 -17.92 -24.47 -44.45
CA GLY A 226 -17.21 -23.98 -45.63
C GLY A 226 -16.64 -25.07 -46.51
N GLU A 227 -16.09 -26.13 -45.92
CA GLU A 227 -15.60 -27.33 -46.63
C GLU A 227 -16.73 -28.05 -47.35
N GLN A 228 -17.88 -28.26 -46.70
CA GLN A 228 -19.07 -28.87 -47.32
C GLN A 228 -19.60 -28.04 -48.49
N LEU A 229 -19.62 -26.72 -48.33
CA LEU A 229 -20.06 -25.83 -49.39
C LEU A 229 -19.09 -25.83 -50.58
N LEU A 230 -17.78 -25.89 -50.32
CA LEU A 230 -16.78 -26.01 -51.38
C LEU A 230 -16.94 -27.32 -52.15
N GLU A 231 -17.11 -28.46 -51.47
CA GLU A 231 -17.36 -29.76 -52.08
C GLU A 231 -18.59 -29.73 -52.99
N LEU A 232 -19.71 -29.15 -52.55
CA LEU A 232 -20.93 -28.98 -53.32
C LEU A 232 -20.68 -28.12 -54.56
N THR A 233 -19.94 -27.01 -54.42
CA THR A 233 -19.65 -26.09 -55.53
C THR A 233 -18.74 -26.75 -56.58
N GLU A 234 -17.74 -27.53 -56.14
CA GLU A 234 -16.88 -28.33 -57.01
C GLU A 234 -17.68 -29.42 -57.77
N ALA A 235 -18.58 -30.12 -57.08
CA ALA A 235 -19.44 -31.12 -57.70
C ALA A 235 -20.39 -30.49 -58.78
N ARG A 236 -20.98 -29.33 -58.51
CA ARG A 236 -21.80 -28.59 -59.48
C ARG A 236 -21.01 -28.16 -60.71
N PHE A 237 -19.76 -27.71 -60.51
CA PHE A 237 -18.87 -27.35 -61.61
C PHE A 237 -18.50 -28.55 -62.47
N ALA A 238 -18.17 -29.70 -61.86
CA ALA A 238 -17.69 -30.91 -62.53
C ALA A 238 -18.81 -31.67 -63.28
N THR A 239 -20.04 -31.70 -62.71
CA THR A 239 -21.08 -32.67 -63.19
C THR A 239 -22.13 -32.00 -64.01
N ALA A 240 -22.57 -30.77 -63.76
CA ALA A 240 -23.74 -30.15 -64.32
C ALA A 240 -23.46 -28.97 -65.28
N GLY A 241 -22.23 -28.47 -65.35
CA GLY A 241 -21.92 -27.26 -66.12
C GLY A 241 -22.70 -26.01 -65.67
N THR A 242 -23.32 -26.09 -64.50
CA THR A 242 -24.16 -25.03 -63.87
C THR A 242 -23.37 -24.13 -62.89
N GLY A 243 -22.10 -24.41 -62.63
CA GLY A 243 -21.18 -23.60 -61.86
C GLY A 243 -20.03 -23.06 -62.69
N SER A 244 -19.34 -22.03 -62.19
CA SER A 244 -18.15 -21.48 -62.85
C SER A 244 -16.89 -21.81 -62.07
N ALA A 245 -15.75 -21.88 -62.74
CA ALA A 245 -14.43 -21.99 -62.06
C ALA A 245 -14.20 -20.79 -61.11
N LEU A 246 -14.81 -19.65 -61.37
CA LEU A 246 -14.74 -18.47 -60.52
C LEU A 246 -15.43 -18.72 -59.17
N ASP A 247 -16.59 -19.39 -59.17
CA ASP A 247 -17.35 -19.72 -57.94
C ASP A 247 -16.53 -20.62 -57.03
N VAL A 248 -15.87 -21.65 -57.60
CA VAL A 248 -14.95 -22.56 -56.86
C VAL A 248 -13.78 -21.78 -56.25
N LEU A 249 -13.16 -20.87 -57.02
CA LEU A 249 -12.04 -20.08 -56.52
C LEU A 249 -12.47 -19.09 -55.43
N GLN A 250 -13.65 -18.50 -55.55
CA GLN A 250 -14.21 -17.61 -54.54
C GLN A 250 -14.49 -18.36 -53.24
N GLN A 251 -15.09 -19.56 -53.31
CA GLN A 251 -15.36 -20.38 -52.14
C GLN A 251 -14.09 -20.86 -51.47
N ARG A 252 -13.06 -21.28 -52.25
CA ARG A 252 -11.75 -21.62 -51.68
C ARG A 252 -11.11 -20.43 -50.97
N ARG A 253 -11.13 -19.25 -51.58
CA ARG A 253 -10.58 -18.04 -50.97
C ARG A 253 -11.31 -17.71 -49.67
N GLN A 254 -12.63 -17.85 -49.62
CA GLN A 254 -13.42 -17.62 -48.40
C GLN A 254 -13.02 -18.61 -47.28
N LEU A 255 -12.93 -19.92 -47.62
CA LEU A 255 -12.54 -20.94 -46.69
C LEU A 255 -11.13 -20.71 -46.14
N GLU A 256 -10.16 -20.38 -47.00
CA GLU A 256 -8.79 -20.07 -46.54
C GLU A 256 -8.74 -18.79 -45.67
N GLY A 257 -9.65 -17.80 -45.94
CA GLY A 257 -9.81 -16.63 -45.09
C GLY A 257 -10.25 -17.02 -43.66
N THR A 258 -11.28 -17.88 -43.57
CA THR A 258 -11.76 -18.39 -42.26
C THR A 258 -10.70 -19.23 -41.55
N ARG A 259 -9.99 -20.09 -42.29
CA ARG A 259 -8.87 -20.88 -41.70
C ARG A 259 -7.74 -19.99 -41.10
N ALA A 260 -7.50 -18.84 -41.72
CA ALA A 260 -6.46 -17.92 -41.25
C ALA A 260 -6.80 -17.25 -39.89
N GLU A 261 -8.04 -17.32 -39.42
CA GLU A 261 -8.45 -16.80 -38.12
C GLU A 261 -7.99 -17.70 -36.94
N LEU A 262 -7.96 -19.03 -37.14
CA LEU A 262 -7.59 -19.98 -36.08
C LEU A 262 -6.22 -19.72 -35.45
N PRO A 263 -5.12 -19.52 -36.19
CA PRO A 263 -3.82 -19.27 -35.58
C PRO A 263 -3.77 -17.92 -34.84
N LEU A 264 -4.58 -16.93 -35.21
CA LEU A 264 -4.69 -15.67 -34.49
C LEU A 264 -5.35 -15.90 -33.12
N LEU A 265 -6.49 -16.61 -33.12
CA LEU A 265 -7.21 -16.95 -31.88
C LEU A 265 -6.35 -17.82 -30.94
N ALA A 266 -5.67 -18.82 -31.49
CA ALA A 266 -4.74 -19.64 -30.71
C ALA A 266 -3.63 -18.80 -30.06
N GLY A 267 -3.05 -17.87 -30.81
CA GLY A 267 -2.05 -16.95 -30.27
C GLY A 267 -2.59 -15.98 -29.20
N GLU A 268 -3.85 -15.62 -29.27
CA GLU A 268 -4.51 -14.79 -28.23
C GLU A 268 -4.74 -15.61 -26.94
N VAL A 269 -5.18 -16.86 -27.06
CA VAL A 269 -5.31 -17.79 -25.92
C VAL A 269 -3.96 -18.03 -25.25
N GLU A 270 -2.90 -18.28 -26.03
CA GLU A 270 -1.55 -18.45 -25.48
C GLU A 270 -1.06 -17.22 -24.74
N ARG A 271 -1.26 -16.03 -25.30
CA ARG A 271 -0.89 -14.77 -24.62
C ARG A 271 -1.65 -14.57 -23.31
N ALA A 272 -2.94 -14.85 -23.27
CA ALA A 272 -3.74 -14.74 -22.06
C ALA A 272 -3.30 -15.76 -20.99
N ARG A 273 -2.93 -17.00 -21.39
CA ARG A 273 -2.33 -18.01 -20.50
C ARG A 273 -1.00 -17.53 -19.94
N TYR A 274 -0.11 -16.99 -20.77
CA TYR A 274 1.16 -16.44 -20.31
C TYR A 274 0.98 -15.26 -19.35
N GLN A 275 -0.02 -14.42 -19.63
CA GLN A 275 -0.38 -13.32 -18.72
C GLN A 275 -0.85 -13.85 -17.37
N LEU A 276 -1.71 -14.87 -17.36
CA LEU A 276 -2.19 -15.48 -16.12
C LEU A 276 -1.04 -16.16 -15.34
N ALA A 277 -0.14 -16.89 -16.03
CA ALA A 277 1.04 -17.49 -15.40
C ALA A 277 1.93 -16.43 -14.73
N VAL A 278 2.18 -15.29 -15.38
CA VAL A 278 2.94 -14.18 -14.78
C VAL A 278 2.20 -13.60 -13.57
N LEU A 279 0.87 -13.49 -13.64
CA LEU A 279 0.05 -13.01 -12.52
C LEU A 279 0.11 -13.97 -11.32
N THR A 280 0.16 -15.30 -11.53
CA THR A 280 0.35 -16.29 -10.44
C THR A 280 1.78 -16.33 -9.91
N GLY A 281 2.71 -15.64 -10.57
CA GLY A 281 4.13 -15.64 -10.20
C GLY A 281 4.91 -16.81 -10.78
N GLU A 282 4.39 -17.45 -11.81
CA GLU A 282 5.00 -18.57 -12.53
C GLU A 282 5.66 -18.14 -13.84
N ALA A 283 6.60 -18.92 -14.32
CA ALA A 283 7.18 -18.68 -15.64
C ALA A 283 6.18 -19.02 -16.74
N PRO A 284 6.04 -18.20 -17.81
CA PRO A 284 5.22 -18.57 -18.96
C PRO A 284 5.63 -19.93 -19.54
N GLY A 285 4.65 -20.78 -19.82
CA GLY A 285 4.87 -22.13 -20.33
C GLY A 285 3.56 -22.78 -20.79
N ASP A 286 3.59 -24.08 -21.05
CA ASP A 286 2.44 -24.88 -21.53
C ASP A 286 1.48 -25.28 -20.39
N GLN A 287 1.32 -24.43 -19.37
CA GLN A 287 0.40 -24.73 -18.27
C GLN A 287 -1.04 -24.77 -18.79
N ALA A 288 -1.73 -25.87 -18.50
CA ALA A 288 -3.13 -25.99 -18.78
C ALA A 288 -3.92 -25.10 -17.80
N VAL A 289 -4.58 -24.08 -18.30
CA VAL A 289 -5.57 -23.33 -17.53
C VAL A 289 -6.89 -24.10 -17.67
N ASP A 290 -7.41 -24.55 -16.52
CA ASP A 290 -8.74 -25.16 -16.45
C ASP A 290 -9.79 -24.05 -16.62
N ALA A 291 -10.23 -23.86 -17.82
CA ALA A 291 -11.24 -22.86 -18.18
C ALA A 291 -12.34 -23.53 -18.99
N PRO A 292 -13.62 -23.21 -18.73
CA PRO A 292 -14.73 -23.74 -19.53
C PRO A 292 -14.64 -23.23 -20.96
N ARG A 293 -15.36 -23.88 -21.88
CA ARG A 293 -15.50 -23.43 -23.26
C ARG A 293 -16.75 -22.60 -23.52
N GLU A 294 -17.57 -22.45 -22.49
CA GLU A 294 -18.76 -21.62 -22.50
C GLU A 294 -18.55 -20.41 -21.58
N LEU A 295 -19.01 -19.25 -22.02
CA LEU A 295 -18.97 -18.05 -21.20
C LEU A 295 -19.87 -18.22 -19.98
N PRO A 296 -19.44 -17.78 -18.78
CA PRO A 296 -20.29 -17.81 -17.60
C PRO A 296 -21.50 -16.90 -17.78
N ALA A 297 -22.57 -17.19 -17.04
CA ALA A 297 -23.72 -16.30 -16.98
C ALA A 297 -23.31 -14.95 -16.40
N LEU A 298 -23.78 -13.85 -17.00
CA LEU A 298 -23.50 -12.52 -16.48
C LEU A 298 -24.22 -12.35 -15.13
N PRO A 299 -23.51 -11.99 -14.06
CA PRO A 299 -24.16 -11.65 -12.80
C PRO A 299 -25.01 -10.38 -12.96
N PRO A 300 -26.04 -10.18 -12.10
CA PRO A 300 -26.76 -8.92 -12.08
C PRO A 300 -25.81 -7.77 -11.74
N LEU A 301 -26.06 -6.63 -12.36
CA LEU A 301 -25.28 -5.42 -12.08
C LEU A 301 -25.34 -5.07 -10.58
N PRO A 302 -24.19 -4.74 -9.99
CA PRO A 302 -24.19 -4.24 -8.63
C PRO A 302 -24.89 -2.90 -8.55
N VAL A 303 -25.49 -2.61 -7.40
CA VAL A 303 -25.99 -1.27 -7.11
C VAL A 303 -24.84 -0.29 -7.15
N LEU A 304 -25.01 0.68 -7.99
CA LEU A 304 -24.09 1.82 -8.01
C LEU A 304 -24.51 2.79 -6.91
N ASP A 305 -23.65 2.92 -5.92
CA ASP A 305 -23.77 4.01 -4.94
C ASP A 305 -23.62 5.38 -5.60
N VAL A 306 -23.98 6.41 -4.84
CA VAL A 306 -23.73 7.79 -5.26
C VAL A 306 -22.22 8.03 -5.45
N PRO A 307 -21.79 8.90 -6.37
CA PRO A 307 -20.38 9.21 -6.64
C PRO A 307 -19.55 9.52 -5.39
N SER A 308 -20.15 10.14 -4.38
CA SER A 308 -19.49 10.43 -3.10
C SER A 308 -19.08 9.17 -2.31
N ALA A 309 -19.70 8.01 -2.55
CA ALA A 309 -19.31 6.76 -1.90
C ALA A 309 -17.93 6.26 -2.34
N LEU A 310 -17.44 6.67 -3.52
CA LEU A 310 -16.09 6.36 -3.99
C LEU A 310 -15.02 6.86 -3.01
N LEU A 311 -15.24 7.99 -2.35
CA LEU A 311 -14.32 8.59 -1.39
C LEU A 311 -14.01 7.66 -0.19
N THR A 312 -14.95 6.78 0.16
CA THR A 312 -14.82 5.89 1.33
C THR A 312 -14.66 4.42 0.95
N ARG A 313 -15.07 4.03 -0.26
CA ARG A 313 -15.05 2.62 -0.69
C ARG A 313 -13.84 2.26 -1.53
N ARG A 314 -13.38 3.14 -2.43
CA ARG A 314 -12.22 2.86 -3.28
C ARG A 314 -10.91 2.95 -2.47
N PRO A 315 -10.15 1.85 -2.36
CA PRO A 315 -8.94 1.84 -1.53
C PRO A 315 -7.85 2.81 -2.02
N ASP A 316 -7.73 3.06 -3.32
CA ASP A 316 -6.79 4.02 -3.92
C ASP A 316 -7.12 5.47 -3.54
N VAL A 317 -8.42 5.84 -3.58
CA VAL A 317 -8.89 7.17 -3.16
C VAL A 317 -8.70 7.35 -1.65
N VAL A 318 -9.03 6.33 -0.85
CA VAL A 318 -8.80 6.34 0.60
C VAL A 318 -7.31 6.51 0.92
N ALA A 319 -6.42 5.82 0.20
CA ALA A 319 -4.97 5.97 0.38
C ALA A 319 -4.50 7.39 0.09
N ALA A 320 -4.99 8.00 -0.99
CA ALA A 320 -4.66 9.37 -1.36
C ALA A 320 -5.15 10.37 -0.29
N GLY A 321 -6.38 10.22 0.23
CA GLY A 321 -6.91 11.03 1.32
C GLY A 321 -6.09 10.95 2.61
N LEU A 322 -5.68 9.73 3.01
CA LEU A 322 -4.81 9.51 4.17
C LEU A 322 -3.43 10.16 3.99
N ARG A 323 -2.91 10.24 2.76
CA ARG A 323 -1.66 10.96 2.46
C ARG A 323 -1.81 12.47 2.58
N VAL A 324 -2.96 13.05 2.26
CA VAL A 324 -3.26 14.46 2.55
C VAL A 324 -3.18 14.72 4.05
N GLU A 325 -3.84 13.89 4.87
CA GLU A 325 -3.77 14.01 6.32
C GLU A 325 -2.35 13.81 6.88
N SER A 326 -1.57 12.90 6.30
CA SER A 326 -0.16 12.67 6.65
C SER A 326 0.70 13.90 6.34
N ALA A 327 0.49 14.53 5.17
CA ALA A 327 1.19 15.74 4.78
C ALA A 327 0.82 16.92 5.71
N ASP A 328 -0.45 17.08 6.08
CA ASP A 328 -0.88 18.10 7.06
C ASP A 328 -0.20 17.90 8.43
N ALA A 329 -0.17 16.65 8.92
CA ALA A 329 0.56 16.33 10.16
C ALA A 329 2.07 16.64 10.06
N SER A 330 2.67 16.49 8.87
CA SER A 330 4.07 16.85 8.61
C SER A 330 4.29 18.37 8.62
N VAL A 331 3.33 19.16 8.12
CA VAL A 331 3.34 20.64 8.26
C VAL A 331 3.29 21.02 9.75
N ALA A 332 2.42 20.39 10.53
CA ALA A 332 2.34 20.63 11.97
C ALA A 332 3.66 20.32 12.69
N ALA A 333 4.32 19.22 12.34
CA ALA A 333 5.64 18.85 12.88
C ALA A 333 6.71 19.89 12.51
N ALA A 334 6.72 20.40 11.27
CA ALA A 334 7.65 21.43 10.82
C ALA A 334 7.41 22.78 11.53
N ILE A 335 6.15 23.16 11.78
CA ILE A 335 5.81 24.33 12.58
C ILE A 335 6.30 24.16 14.01
N ALA A 336 6.04 23.01 14.64
CA ALA A 336 6.48 22.70 16.00
C ALA A 336 8.01 22.74 16.15
N ALA A 337 8.76 22.34 15.12
CA ALA A 337 10.23 22.39 15.10
C ALA A 337 10.82 23.82 15.15
N ARG A 338 9.99 24.87 14.97
CA ARG A 338 10.41 26.28 15.10
C ARG A 338 10.52 26.73 16.55
N TYR A 339 9.91 26.00 17.48
CA TYR A 339 9.89 26.32 18.91
C TYR A 339 11.06 25.66 19.64
N PRO A 340 11.46 26.22 20.83
CA PRO A 340 12.47 25.58 21.65
C PRO A 340 12.03 24.20 22.14
N ARG A 341 12.97 23.26 22.21
CA ARG A 341 12.76 21.91 22.79
C ARG A 341 13.32 21.84 24.20
N LEU A 342 12.71 21.01 25.04
CA LEU A 342 13.17 20.69 26.38
C LEU A 342 13.73 19.25 26.36
N ASP A 343 15.04 19.15 26.51
CA ASP A 343 15.76 17.89 26.59
C ASP A 343 16.10 17.57 28.03
N LEU A 344 15.65 16.44 28.56
CA LEU A 344 16.05 15.89 29.85
C LEU A 344 17.13 14.85 29.62
N SER A 345 18.21 14.91 30.44
CA SER A 345 19.28 13.92 30.40
C SER A 345 19.71 13.50 31.76
N ALA A 346 20.10 12.23 31.91
CA ALA A 346 20.76 11.73 33.08
C ALA A 346 21.95 10.87 32.64
N ALA A 347 23.08 10.99 33.33
CA ALA A 347 24.25 10.19 33.04
C ALA A 347 24.86 9.61 34.30
N TYR A 348 25.42 8.43 34.20
CA TYR A 348 26.14 7.72 35.23
C TYR A 348 27.40 7.13 34.64
N ASN A 349 28.55 7.76 34.94
CA ASN A 349 29.84 7.44 34.34
C ASN A 349 30.85 6.99 35.37
N PHE A 350 31.71 6.06 34.98
CA PHE A 350 32.92 5.65 35.64
C PHE A 350 34.10 6.15 34.81
N ASP A 351 35.04 6.85 35.41
CA ASP A 351 36.22 7.37 34.75
C ASP A 351 37.49 7.03 35.56
N ALA A 352 38.52 6.48 34.92
CA ALA A 352 39.79 6.16 35.52
C ALA A 352 40.98 6.39 34.57
N ASN A 353 42.16 6.57 35.14
CA ASN A 353 43.41 6.64 34.37
C ASN A 353 44.04 5.25 34.16
N GLU A 354 43.66 4.27 34.97
CA GLU A 354 44.05 2.87 34.85
C GLU A 354 42.81 1.99 34.74
N LEU A 355 42.84 0.99 33.90
CA LEU A 355 41.68 0.11 33.68
C LEU A 355 41.26 -0.65 34.95
N ALA A 356 42.23 -0.94 35.83
CA ALA A 356 41.98 -1.63 37.10
C ALA A 356 41.10 -0.82 38.05
N ASP A 357 41.15 0.52 37.97
CA ASP A 357 40.51 1.47 38.89
C ASP A 357 39.19 2.02 38.28
N ILE A 358 38.67 1.42 37.22
CA ILE A 358 37.51 1.95 36.44
C ILE A 358 36.27 2.20 37.32
N PHE A 359 36.09 1.44 38.40
CA PHE A 359 34.94 1.55 39.30
C PHE A 359 35.19 2.40 40.57
N ASP A 360 36.38 2.94 40.73
CA ASP A 360 36.75 3.68 41.96
C ASP A 360 36.17 5.12 41.94
N ARG A 361 35.91 5.67 40.74
CA ARG A 361 35.35 7.01 40.59
C ARG A 361 34.08 7.00 39.78
N THR A 362 33.00 7.50 40.37
CA THR A 362 31.69 7.62 39.77
C THR A 362 31.30 9.08 39.63
N ILE A 363 30.75 9.43 38.47
CA ILE A 363 30.16 10.74 38.19
C ILE A 363 28.70 10.53 37.77
N SER A 364 27.76 11.09 38.54
CA SER A 364 26.34 11.11 38.18
C SER A 364 25.89 12.53 37.90
N SER A 365 25.08 12.71 36.85
CA SER A 365 24.51 14.01 36.48
C SER A 365 23.09 13.87 36.02
N ILE A 366 22.27 14.89 36.31
CA ILE A 366 20.93 15.08 35.77
C ILE A 366 20.88 16.51 35.24
N ALA A 367 20.39 16.68 34.00
CA ALA A 367 20.28 17.99 33.40
C ALA A 367 18.95 18.15 32.67
N ALA A 368 18.46 19.38 32.63
CA ALA A 368 17.35 19.80 31.79
C ALA A 368 17.85 20.97 30.91
N ASN A 369 17.78 20.81 29.61
CA ASN A 369 18.29 21.77 28.65
C ASN A 369 17.15 22.28 27.75
N VAL A 370 17.04 23.60 27.67
CA VAL A 370 16.13 24.23 26.70
C VAL A 370 16.97 24.73 25.53
N VAL A 371 16.72 24.17 24.36
CA VAL A 371 17.45 24.50 23.14
C VAL A 371 16.48 25.01 22.07
N GLY A 372 16.69 26.22 21.56
CA GLY A 372 15.86 26.80 20.52
C GLY A 372 16.67 27.61 19.52
N PRO A 373 16.19 27.76 18.27
CA PRO A 373 16.88 28.57 17.27
C PRO A 373 16.68 30.06 17.58
N ILE A 374 17.76 30.82 17.56
CA ILE A 374 17.69 32.29 17.62
C ILE A 374 17.86 32.86 16.23
N ILE A 375 18.86 32.40 15.45
CA ILE A 375 19.11 32.76 14.07
C ILE A 375 19.50 31.48 13.33
N ASP A 376 18.73 31.12 12.29
CA ASP A 376 18.94 29.92 11.49
C ASP A 376 18.99 30.21 9.97
N GLY A 377 19.11 31.49 9.58
CA GLY A 377 19.12 31.91 8.18
C GLY A 377 17.80 31.65 7.45
N GLY A 378 16.71 31.38 8.17
CA GLY A 378 15.39 31.10 7.59
C GLY A 378 15.16 29.62 7.27
N ALA A 379 16.07 28.71 7.65
CA ALA A 379 15.98 27.28 7.30
C ALA A 379 14.67 26.62 7.75
N ARG A 380 14.22 26.89 8.98
CA ARG A 380 12.95 26.32 9.50
C ARG A 380 11.71 26.92 8.86
N ARG A 381 11.76 28.18 8.43
CA ARG A 381 10.66 28.77 7.67
C ARG A 381 10.58 28.14 6.28
N ALA A 382 11.70 27.98 5.60
CA ALA A 382 11.77 27.31 4.31
C ALA A 382 11.30 25.84 4.42
N GLU A 383 11.58 25.15 5.54
CA GLU A 383 11.05 23.80 5.77
C GLU A 383 9.53 23.76 5.91
N VAL A 384 8.92 24.71 6.62
CA VAL A 384 7.45 24.84 6.69
C VAL A 384 6.88 25.12 5.29
N ASP A 385 7.48 26.04 4.53
CA ASP A 385 7.03 26.35 3.18
C ASP A 385 7.17 25.13 2.26
N ARG A 386 8.23 24.33 2.41
CA ARG A 386 8.42 23.06 1.70
C ARG A 386 7.31 22.05 2.05
N GLN A 387 6.99 21.88 3.33
CA GLN A 387 5.92 20.95 3.75
C GLN A 387 4.53 21.39 3.28
N ARG A 388 4.27 22.69 3.22
CA ARG A 388 3.03 23.21 2.64
C ARG A 388 2.90 22.90 1.16
N ALA A 389 3.98 23.07 0.38
CA ALA A 389 3.99 22.68 -1.02
C ALA A 389 3.80 21.16 -1.22
N VAL A 390 4.30 20.33 -0.29
CA VAL A 390 4.03 18.88 -0.30
C VAL A 390 2.55 18.60 -0.02
N LEU A 391 1.93 19.31 0.93
CA LEU A 391 0.50 19.21 1.22
C LEU A 391 -0.36 19.63 0.00
N GLU A 392 -0.05 20.74 -0.65
CA GLU A 392 -0.72 21.18 -1.88
C GLU A 392 -0.64 20.09 -2.97
N GLY A 393 0.55 19.54 -3.20
CA GLY A 393 0.72 18.44 -4.14
C GLY A 393 -0.04 17.15 -3.76
N ALA A 394 -0.18 16.87 -2.46
CA ALA A 394 -0.98 15.74 -1.99
C ALA A 394 -2.49 15.97 -2.22
N ILE A 395 -2.98 17.19 -2.03
CA ILE A 395 -4.37 17.60 -2.33
C ILE A 395 -4.64 17.43 -3.83
N ASP A 396 -3.76 17.92 -4.69
CA ASP A 396 -3.91 17.79 -6.14
C ASP A 396 -3.90 16.30 -6.57
N GLY A 397 -3.04 15.49 -5.96
CA GLY A 397 -3.00 14.05 -6.19
C GLY A 397 -4.30 13.34 -5.75
N PHE A 398 -4.88 13.75 -4.63
CA PHE A 398 -6.17 13.26 -4.16
C PHE A 398 -7.30 13.63 -5.14
N ASN A 399 -7.37 14.89 -5.57
CA ASN A 399 -8.32 15.35 -6.58
C ASN A 399 -8.21 14.55 -7.88
N GLN A 400 -6.98 14.34 -8.36
CA GLN A 400 -6.74 13.54 -9.56
C GLN A 400 -7.22 12.10 -9.40
N SER A 401 -7.03 11.48 -8.23
CA SER A 401 -7.50 10.12 -7.97
C SER A 401 -9.03 10.01 -7.98
N ILE A 402 -9.73 11.02 -7.47
CA ILE A 402 -11.20 11.11 -7.52
C ILE A 402 -11.68 11.21 -8.97
N LEU A 403 -11.10 12.11 -9.77
CA LEU A 403 -11.48 12.27 -11.16
C LEU A 403 -11.23 11.02 -11.98
N ALA A 404 -10.11 10.33 -11.75
CA ALA A 404 -9.80 9.05 -12.39
C ALA A 404 -10.83 7.98 -11.99
N ALA A 405 -11.19 7.91 -10.71
CA ALA A 405 -12.19 6.97 -10.21
C ALA A 405 -13.57 7.20 -10.84
N LEU A 406 -14.00 8.46 -10.96
CA LEU A 406 -15.25 8.82 -11.64
C LEU A 406 -15.22 8.43 -13.10
N GLN A 407 -14.13 8.74 -13.81
CA GLN A 407 -13.96 8.38 -15.22
C GLN A 407 -14.06 6.86 -15.41
N GLU A 408 -13.37 6.06 -14.62
CA GLU A 408 -13.39 4.60 -14.73
C GLU A 408 -14.80 4.03 -14.58
N VAL A 409 -15.59 4.56 -13.63
CA VAL A 409 -16.99 4.10 -13.46
C VAL A 409 -17.85 4.50 -14.66
N GLU A 410 -17.76 5.76 -15.11
CA GLU A 410 -18.53 6.23 -16.27
C GLU A 410 -18.16 5.49 -17.57
N ASP A 411 -16.86 5.19 -17.76
CA ASP A 411 -16.38 4.39 -18.90
C ASP A 411 -16.94 2.97 -18.85
N ALA A 412 -16.94 2.32 -17.69
CA ALA A 412 -17.50 0.98 -17.49
C ALA A 412 -19.00 0.95 -17.79
N LEU A 413 -19.77 1.89 -17.25
CA LEU A 413 -21.21 2.01 -17.50
C LEU A 413 -21.53 2.28 -18.97
N SER A 414 -20.71 3.11 -19.62
CA SER A 414 -20.87 3.38 -21.05
C SER A 414 -20.61 2.14 -21.91
N LEU A 415 -19.54 1.40 -21.59
CA LEU A 415 -19.18 0.16 -22.29
C LEU A 415 -20.28 -0.89 -22.14
N GLU A 416 -20.81 -1.06 -20.94
CA GLU A 416 -21.90 -2.01 -20.69
C GLU A 416 -23.16 -1.66 -21.49
N ARG A 417 -23.67 -0.42 -21.37
CA ARG A 417 -24.84 0.02 -22.13
C ARG A 417 -24.68 -0.21 -23.64
N ARG A 418 -23.51 0.14 -24.18
CA ARG A 418 -23.23 -0.09 -25.61
C ARG A 418 -23.06 -1.56 -25.96
N GLY A 419 -22.54 -2.36 -25.02
CA GLY A 419 -22.47 -3.81 -25.14
C GLY A 419 -23.87 -4.43 -25.29
N LEU A 420 -24.81 -4.07 -24.41
CA LEU A 420 -26.20 -4.53 -24.46
C LEU A 420 -26.90 -4.11 -25.76
N GLU A 421 -26.74 -2.85 -26.22
CA GLU A 421 -27.25 -2.40 -27.51
C GLU A 421 -26.70 -3.26 -28.66
N ARG A 422 -25.40 -3.60 -28.64
CA ARG A 422 -24.77 -4.45 -29.65
C ARG A 422 -25.29 -5.88 -29.63
N ILE A 423 -25.48 -6.47 -28.46
CA ILE A 423 -26.02 -7.82 -28.29
C ILE A 423 -27.41 -7.90 -28.95
N ALA A 424 -28.30 -6.95 -28.66
CA ALA A 424 -29.64 -6.93 -29.24
C ALA A 424 -29.64 -6.89 -30.81
N VAL A 425 -28.68 -6.17 -31.41
CA VAL A 425 -28.53 -6.13 -32.87
C VAL A 425 -27.99 -7.45 -33.40
N LEU A 426 -27.04 -8.10 -32.69
CA LEU A 426 -26.49 -9.39 -33.11
C LEU A 426 -27.52 -10.53 -33.01
N GLU A 427 -28.38 -10.54 -31.99
CA GLU A 427 -29.49 -11.49 -31.85
C GLU A 427 -30.50 -11.35 -32.99
N LEU A 428 -30.81 -10.12 -33.39
CA LEU A 428 -31.64 -9.88 -34.58
C LEU A 428 -30.99 -10.40 -35.87
N GLN A 429 -29.67 -10.17 -36.03
CA GLN A 429 -28.90 -10.65 -37.16
C GLN A 429 -28.90 -12.18 -37.23
N GLU A 430 -28.71 -12.87 -36.10
CA GLU A 430 -28.78 -14.33 -35.98
C GLU A 430 -30.18 -14.84 -36.42
N THR A 431 -31.25 -14.22 -35.91
CA THR A 431 -32.62 -14.58 -36.23
C THR A 431 -32.86 -14.45 -37.75
N LEU A 432 -32.44 -13.34 -38.37
CA LEU A 432 -32.58 -13.14 -39.81
C LEU A 432 -31.78 -14.14 -40.64
N ALA A 433 -30.58 -14.49 -40.22
CA ALA A 433 -29.76 -15.51 -40.88
C ALA A 433 -30.37 -16.91 -40.77
N ALA A 434 -30.99 -17.24 -39.64
CA ALA A 434 -31.74 -18.49 -39.48
C ALA A 434 -32.98 -18.55 -40.39
N GLU A 435 -33.72 -17.43 -40.54
CA GLU A 435 -34.86 -17.33 -41.49
C GLU A 435 -34.41 -17.47 -42.95
N GLU A 436 -33.30 -16.85 -43.36
CA GLU A 436 -32.71 -17.02 -44.68
C GLU A 436 -32.38 -18.49 -44.97
N LEU A 437 -31.80 -19.21 -44.01
CA LEU A 437 -31.47 -20.61 -44.16
C LEU A 437 -32.71 -21.49 -44.37
N ILE A 438 -33.84 -21.17 -43.71
CA ILE A 438 -35.12 -21.88 -43.86
C ILE A 438 -35.72 -21.64 -45.25
N GLN A 439 -35.64 -20.42 -45.77
CA GLN A 439 -36.16 -20.09 -47.09
C GLN A 439 -35.31 -20.63 -48.25
N ALA A 440 -34.03 -20.88 -48.02
CA ALA A 440 -33.09 -21.43 -49.01
C ALA A 440 -33.18 -22.97 -49.17
N ARG A 441 -33.86 -23.67 -48.25
CA ARG A 441 -34.16 -25.12 -48.28
C ARG A 441 -35.47 -25.38 -49.00
#